data_e0634ab4d9e2df39ca78ec351fea2e94
#
_entry.id   e0634ab4d9e2df39ca78ec351fea2e94
#
_cell.length_a   1.000
_cell.length_b   1.000
_cell.length_c   1.000
_cell.angle_alpha   90.00
_cell.angle_beta   90.00
_cell.angle_gamma   90.00
#
_symmetry.space_group_name_H-M   'P 1'
#
loop_
_entity.id
_entity.type
_entity.pdbx_description
1 polymer ?
#
loop_
_entity_poly.entity_id
_entity_poly.type
_entity_poly.pdbx_seq_one_letter_code
_entity_poly.pdbx_strand_id
1 'polypeptide(L)'
;SGRGGQFLADGTQVICHGRISIYTARGDLQYYVDSVEPDGVGALQQAYEEMRKRLEAEGLFELDRKRALPEMPARIAVITSPTGAVIQDILNVLTRRYPLAEIVLIPTSVQGDRAAPEIVQAFKALNTMDDIDVAIVARGGGSLEDLWSFNEEIVARAIFASNVPVISAIGHET
;
A
#
# COMPACT_ATOMS: atom_id res chain seq x y z
N SER A 1 -2.08 8.31 -28.19
CA SER A 1 -1.69 8.80 -26.86
C SER A 1 -1.94 7.68 -25.86
N GLY A 2 -1.00 6.72 -25.77
CA GLY A 2 -1.18 5.52 -24.97
C GLY A 2 -0.61 5.69 -23.56
N ARG A 3 -1.34 5.25 -22.57
CA ARG A 3 -0.94 5.13 -21.16
C ARG A 3 0.11 4.01 -20.89
N GLY A 4 0.79 3.52 -21.94
CA GLY A 4 1.69 2.36 -21.88
C GLY A 4 3.17 2.64 -21.66
N GLY A 5 3.60 3.90 -21.51
CA GLY A 5 5.02 4.26 -21.49
C GLY A 5 5.71 4.28 -20.12
N GLN A 6 4.97 4.09 -19.02
CA GLN A 6 5.51 4.26 -17.66
C GLN A 6 6.13 2.99 -17.05
N PHE A 7 5.99 1.83 -17.70
CA PHE A 7 6.43 0.54 -17.16
C PHE A 7 7.63 -0.08 -17.88
N LEU A 8 8.17 0.58 -18.90
CA LEU A 8 9.26 0.04 -19.71
C LEU A 8 10.60 0.56 -19.20
N ALA A 9 11.21 -0.16 -18.28
CA ALA A 9 12.61 0.01 -17.92
C ALA A 9 13.44 -1.14 -18.49
N ASP A 10 14.72 -0.90 -18.74
CA ASP A 10 15.64 -1.94 -19.19
C ASP A 10 15.68 -3.10 -18.19
N GLY A 11 15.44 -4.32 -18.66
CA GLY A 11 15.39 -5.53 -17.84
C GLY A 11 14.02 -5.92 -17.31
N THR A 12 12.96 -5.11 -17.53
CA THR A 12 11.60 -5.48 -17.11
C THR A 12 11.03 -6.57 -18.03
N GLN A 13 10.55 -7.67 -17.45
CA GLN A 13 9.81 -8.69 -18.18
C GLN A 13 8.38 -8.21 -18.43
N VAL A 14 7.93 -8.32 -19.67
CA VAL A 14 6.61 -7.84 -20.09
C VAL A 14 5.92 -8.87 -21.00
N ILE A 15 4.60 -8.93 -20.92
CA ILE A 15 3.75 -9.64 -21.86
C ILE A 15 3.28 -8.62 -22.91
N CYS A 16 3.63 -8.90 -24.17
CA CYS A 16 3.20 -8.06 -25.29
C CYS A 16 2.07 -8.75 -26.05
N HIS A 17 0.97 -8.06 -26.21
CA HIS A 17 -0.12 -8.46 -27.10
C HIS A 17 0.01 -7.68 -28.41
N GLY A 18 -0.09 -8.40 -29.53
CA GLY A 18 0.10 -7.77 -30.82
C GLY A 18 -0.08 -8.74 -31.97
N ARG A 19 0.30 -8.30 -33.15
CA ARG A 19 0.17 -9.05 -34.39
C ARG A 19 1.50 -9.11 -35.14
N ILE A 20 1.77 -10.24 -35.76
CA ILE A 20 2.89 -10.40 -36.65
C ILE A 20 2.48 -9.93 -38.05
N SER A 21 3.28 -9.08 -38.70
CA SER A 21 3.05 -8.63 -40.05
C SER A 21 4.38 -8.49 -40.79
N ILE A 22 4.32 -8.52 -42.12
CA ILE A 22 5.47 -8.31 -42.97
C ILE A 22 5.47 -6.84 -43.43
N TYR A 23 6.56 -6.13 -43.15
CA TYR A 23 6.77 -4.80 -43.71
C TYR A 23 7.14 -4.91 -45.18
N THR A 24 6.17 -4.70 -46.05
CA THR A 24 6.25 -5.00 -47.49
C THR A 24 7.34 -4.24 -48.22
N ALA A 25 7.79 -3.08 -47.70
CA ALA A 25 8.85 -2.28 -48.33
C ALA A 25 10.25 -2.88 -48.22
N ARG A 26 10.50 -3.76 -47.21
CA ARG A 26 11.80 -4.38 -46.96
C ARG A 26 11.73 -5.90 -46.81
N GLY A 27 10.52 -6.48 -46.75
CA GLY A 27 10.33 -7.92 -46.53
C GLY A 27 10.61 -8.36 -45.09
N ASP A 28 10.76 -7.42 -44.16
CA ASP A 28 11.06 -7.73 -42.77
C ASP A 28 9.84 -8.21 -42.00
N LEU A 29 9.99 -9.25 -41.20
CA LEU A 29 8.97 -9.70 -40.25
C LEU A 29 8.97 -8.76 -39.04
N GLN A 30 7.83 -8.15 -38.75
CA GLN A 30 7.67 -7.23 -37.63
C GLN A 30 6.55 -7.69 -36.71
N TYR A 31 6.76 -7.51 -35.40
CA TYR A 31 5.74 -7.68 -34.39
C TYR A 31 5.19 -6.31 -33.98
N TYR A 32 3.96 -6.05 -34.34
CA TYR A 32 3.26 -4.82 -33.96
C TYR A 32 2.60 -5.03 -32.61
N VAL A 33 3.12 -4.34 -31.60
CA VAL A 33 2.63 -4.42 -30.22
C VAL A 33 1.45 -3.48 -30.06
N ASP A 34 0.28 -4.03 -29.74
CA ASP A 34 -0.97 -3.29 -29.50
C ASP A 34 -1.10 -2.91 -28.01
N SER A 35 -0.65 -3.79 -27.09
CA SER A 35 -0.59 -3.53 -25.64
C SER A 35 0.60 -4.24 -25.00
N VAL A 36 1.08 -3.67 -23.90
CA VAL A 36 2.17 -4.20 -23.07
C VAL A 36 1.70 -4.25 -21.64
N GLU A 37 1.86 -5.40 -20.99
CA GLU A 37 1.52 -5.61 -19.58
C GLU A 37 2.77 -6.14 -18.85
N PRO A 38 3.04 -5.72 -17.60
CA PRO A 38 4.11 -6.33 -16.80
C PRO A 38 3.86 -7.82 -16.62
N ASP A 39 4.90 -8.66 -16.79
CA ASP A 39 4.79 -10.09 -16.54
C ASP A 39 4.64 -10.34 -15.03
N GLY A 40 3.74 -11.26 -14.66
CA GLY A 40 3.48 -11.62 -13.26
C GLY A 40 2.38 -10.81 -12.56
N VAL A 41 1.89 -9.70 -13.13
CA VAL A 41 0.77 -8.93 -12.51
C VAL A 41 -0.48 -9.80 -12.35
N GLY A 42 -0.78 -10.64 -13.33
CA GLY A 42 -1.93 -11.55 -13.24
C GLY A 42 -1.83 -12.56 -12.10
N ALA A 43 -0.65 -13.14 -11.88
CA ALA A 43 -0.41 -14.10 -10.80
C ALA A 43 -0.46 -13.43 -9.41
N LEU A 44 0.11 -12.24 -9.28
CA LEU A 44 0.03 -11.45 -8.05
C LEU A 44 -1.40 -11.04 -7.74
N GLN A 45 -2.15 -10.61 -8.74
CA GLN A 45 -3.56 -10.25 -8.59
C GLN A 45 -4.40 -11.45 -8.14
N GLN A 46 -4.18 -12.61 -8.75
CA GLN A 46 -4.87 -13.84 -8.35
C GLN A 46 -4.54 -14.23 -6.90
N ALA A 47 -3.27 -14.22 -6.52
CA ALA A 47 -2.83 -14.53 -5.16
C ALA A 47 -3.45 -13.54 -4.13
N TYR A 48 -3.53 -12.26 -4.48
CA TYR A 48 -4.21 -11.25 -3.66
C TYR A 48 -5.70 -11.55 -3.49
N GLU A 49 -6.41 -11.89 -4.57
CA GLU A 49 -7.84 -12.18 -4.50
C GLU A 49 -8.13 -13.45 -3.70
N GLU A 50 -7.31 -14.49 -3.83
CA GLU A 50 -7.40 -15.72 -3.04
C GLU A 50 -7.17 -15.44 -1.56
N MET A 51 -6.14 -14.68 -1.23
CA MET A 51 -5.87 -14.25 0.14
C MET A 51 -7.03 -13.42 0.69
N ARG A 52 -7.51 -12.42 -0.05
CA ARG A 52 -8.63 -11.57 0.36
C ARG A 52 -9.87 -12.39 0.67
N LYS A 53 -10.26 -13.33 -0.21
CA LYS A 53 -11.42 -14.22 0.01
C LYS A 53 -11.26 -15.06 1.27
N ARG A 54 -10.05 -15.57 1.54
CA ARG A 54 -9.77 -16.33 2.76
C ARG A 54 -9.94 -15.49 4.00
N LEU A 55 -9.33 -14.28 4.04
CA LEU A 55 -9.45 -13.37 5.17
C LEU A 55 -10.87 -12.85 5.38
N GLU A 56 -11.64 -12.68 4.30
CA GLU A 56 -13.05 -12.34 4.35
C GLU A 56 -13.89 -13.48 4.96
N ALA A 57 -13.63 -14.73 4.55
CA ALA A 57 -14.27 -15.91 5.13
C ALA A 57 -13.95 -16.10 6.62
N GLU A 58 -12.77 -15.68 7.08
CA GLU A 58 -12.37 -15.64 8.48
C GLU A 58 -13.00 -14.46 9.27
N GLY A 59 -13.71 -13.55 8.58
CA GLY A 59 -14.41 -12.42 9.18
C GLY A 59 -13.51 -11.23 9.54
N LEU A 60 -12.29 -11.11 8.96
CA LEU A 60 -11.39 -9.99 9.28
C LEU A 60 -11.94 -8.63 8.85
N PHE A 61 -12.83 -8.61 7.86
CA PHE A 61 -13.38 -7.37 7.29
C PHE A 61 -14.79 -7.04 7.80
N GLU A 62 -15.33 -7.81 8.72
CA GLU A 62 -16.65 -7.59 9.31
C GLU A 62 -16.76 -6.18 9.93
N LEU A 63 -17.85 -5.49 9.62
CA LEU A 63 -18.08 -4.13 10.10
C LEU A 63 -18.17 -4.04 11.62
N ASP A 64 -18.74 -5.06 12.26
CA ASP A 64 -18.89 -5.14 13.71
C ASP A 64 -17.56 -5.25 14.46
N ARG A 65 -16.50 -5.58 13.74
CA ARG A 65 -15.13 -5.65 14.28
C ARG A 65 -14.38 -4.34 14.16
N LYS A 66 -14.86 -3.41 13.34
CA LYS A 66 -14.23 -2.09 13.18
C LYS A 66 -14.45 -1.26 14.43
N ARG A 67 -13.37 -0.72 14.97
CA ARG A 67 -13.43 0.18 16.11
C ARG A 67 -13.89 1.56 15.68
N ALA A 68 -14.76 2.18 16.46
CA ALA A 68 -15.17 3.56 16.22
C ALA A 68 -13.99 4.51 16.39
N LEU A 69 -13.88 5.51 15.50
CA LEU A 69 -12.88 6.56 15.64
C LEU A 69 -13.30 7.50 16.78
N PRO A 70 -12.34 7.94 17.63
CA PRO A 70 -12.63 8.94 18.66
C PRO A 70 -12.93 10.29 18.01
N GLU A 71 -13.85 11.06 18.58
CA GLU A 71 -14.18 12.41 18.09
C GLU A 71 -13.02 13.39 18.29
N MET A 72 -12.32 13.27 19.41
CA MET A 72 -11.26 14.18 19.84
C MET A 72 -10.04 13.38 20.33
N PRO A 73 -9.22 12.78 19.43
CA PRO A 73 -8.06 12.01 19.83
C PRO A 73 -6.99 12.92 20.44
N ALA A 74 -6.55 12.62 21.65
CA ALA A 74 -5.46 13.36 22.29
C ALA A 74 -4.07 12.88 21.82
N ARG A 75 -3.93 11.56 21.57
CA ARG A 75 -2.66 10.97 21.11
C ARG A 75 -2.89 10.10 19.88
N ILE A 76 -2.19 10.46 18.81
CA ILE A 76 -2.29 9.83 17.49
C ILE A 76 -0.96 9.14 17.17
N ALA A 77 -0.96 7.81 17.07
CA ALA A 77 0.20 7.10 16.55
C ALA A 77 0.27 7.19 15.02
N VAL A 78 1.44 7.43 14.47
CA VAL A 78 1.68 7.44 13.03
C VAL A 78 2.74 6.41 12.70
N ILE A 79 2.35 5.36 11.98
CA ILE A 79 3.22 4.28 11.50
C ILE A 79 3.61 4.62 10.07
N THR A 80 4.83 5.10 9.86
CA THR A 80 5.35 5.52 8.56
C THR A 80 6.87 5.65 8.57
N SER A 81 7.46 5.95 7.41
CA SER A 81 8.88 6.28 7.31
C SER A 81 9.17 7.61 7.99
N PRO A 82 10.21 7.69 8.85
CA PRO A 82 10.55 8.92 9.58
C PRO A 82 11.08 10.05 8.67
N THR A 83 11.56 9.72 7.48
CA THR A 83 12.13 10.67 6.50
C THR A 83 11.25 10.91 5.28
N GLY A 84 10.07 10.29 5.23
CA GLY A 84 9.14 10.41 4.10
C GLY A 84 8.39 11.75 4.08
N ALA A 85 7.89 12.15 2.91
CA ALA A 85 7.05 13.35 2.77
C ALA A 85 5.73 13.21 3.57
N VAL A 86 5.19 12.00 3.68
CA VAL A 86 3.91 11.71 4.33
C VAL A 86 3.87 12.17 5.79
N ILE A 87 4.94 11.95 6.56
CA ILE A 87 4.97 12.41 7.96
C ILE A 87 4.95 13.94 8.05
N GLN A 88 5.62 14.64 7.12
CA GLN A 88 5.60 16.09 7.05
C GLN A 88 4.20 16.62 6.69
N ASP A 89 3.52 15.97 5.76
CA ASP A 89 2.16 16.34 5.37
C ASP A 89 1.18 16.14 6.52
N ILE A 90 1.25 15.01 7.23
CA ILE A 90 0.45 14.74 8.42
C ILE A 90 0.69 15.81 9.49
N LEU A 91 1.95 16.11 9.81
CA LEU A 91 2.30 17.13 10.79
C LEU A 91 1.80 18.51 10.38
N ASN A 92 1.99 18.92 9.13
CA ASN A 92 1.52 20.21 8.60
C ASN A 92 0.01 20.36 8.71
N VAL A 93 -0.76 19.30 8.39
CA VAL A 93 -2.21 19.32 8.48
C VAL A 93 -2.66 19.37 9.94
N LEU A 94 -2.15 18.50 10.79
CA LEU A 94 -2.55 18.41 12.19
C LEU A 94 -2.17 19.66 12.98
N THR A 95 -0.96 20.20 12.83
CA THR A 95 -0.54 21.44 13.48
C THR A 95 -1.45 22.62 13.16
N ARG A 96 -1.97 22.67 11.93
CA ARG A 96 -2.88 23.73 11.50
C ARG A 96 -4.32 23.51 11.93
N ARG A 97 -4.80 22.26 11.87
CA ARG A 97 -6.23 21.95 12.03
C ARG A 97 -6.59 21.43 13.42
N TYR A 98 -5.66 20.73 14.06
CA TYR A 98 -5.85 20.12 15.37
C TYR A 98 -4.56 20.10 16.20
N PRO A 99 -4.06 21.28 16.62
CA PRO A 99 -2.76 21.41 17.32
C PRO A 99 -2.75 20.82 18.73
N LEU A 100 -3.89 20.38 19.25
CA LEU A 100 -4.02 19.79 20.58
C LEU A 100 -3.57 18.32 20.63
N ALA A 101 -3.52 17.65 19.48
CA ALA A 101 -3.11 16.24 19.43
C ALA A 101 -1.59 16.08 19.55
N GLU A 102 -1.16 15.17 20.40
CA GLU A 102 0.19 14.67 20.43
C GLU A 102 0.39 13.62 19.33
N ILE A 103 1.49 13.74 18.58
CA ILE A 103 1.83 12.78 17.54
C ILE A 103 2.94 11.87 18.03
N VAL A 104 2.69 10.57 18.04
CA VAL A 104 3.65 9.53 18.38
C VAL A 104 4.08 8.81 17.09
N LEU A 105 5.28 9.12 16.61
CA LEU A 105 5.83 8.44 15.43
C LEU A 105 6.34 7.05 15.82
N ILE A 106 5.84 6.02 15.14
CA ILE A 106 6.36 4.65 15.18
C ILE A 106 7.06 4.42 13.84
N PRO A 107 8.39 4.53 13.78
CA PRO A 107 9.11 4.48 12.52
C PRO A 107 9.12 3.07 11.93
N THR A 108 8.90 2.97 10.61
CA THR A 108 8.94 1.71 9.87
C THR A 108 9.35 1.95 8.42
N SER A 109 9.91 0.92 7.77
CA SER A 109 10.03 0.92 6.33
C SER A 109 8.64 0.79 5.70
N VAL A 110 8.39 1.53 4.62
CA VAL A 110 7.10 1.55 3.92
C VAL A 110 7.19 1.03 2.49
N GLN A 111 8.32 0.45 2.11
CA GLN A 111 8.60 -0.16 0.81
C GLN A 111 9.76 -1.15 0.91
N GLY A 112 9.87 -2.06 -0.08
CA GLY A 112 10.87 -3.12 -0.14
C GLY A 112 10.55 -4.30 0.79
N ASP A 113 11.34 -5.36 0.71
CA ASP A 113 11.08 -6.68 1.32
C ASP A 113 10.96 -6.65 2.86
N ARG A 114 11.53 -5.63 3.50
CA ARG A 114 11.47 -5.49 4.96
C ARG A 114 10.23 -4.74 5.45
N ALA A 115 9.48 -4.10 4.56
CA ALA A 115 8.38 -3.24 4.97
C ALA A 115 7.29 -4.01 5.72
N ALA A 116 6.80 -5.11 5.18
CA ALA A 116 5.72 -5.88 5.82
C ALA A 116 6.11 -6.42 7.21
N PRO A 117 7.27 -7.08 7.42
CA PRO A 117 7.73 -7.46 8.76
C PRO A 117 7.90 -6.30 9.72
N GLU A 118 8.45 -5.16 9.27
CA GLU A 118 8.65 -3.97 10.11
C GLU A 118 7.32 -3.33 10.50
N ILE A 119 6.34 -3.26 9.59
CA ILE A 119 4.98 -2.80 9.88
C ILE A 119 4.33 -3.67 10.96
N VAL A 120 4.48 -5.00 10.88
CA VAL A 120 3.99 -5.92 11.93
C VAL A 120 4.64 -5.62 13.27
N GLN A 121 5.96 -5.35 13.32
CA GLN A 121 6.63 -4.96 14.56
C GLN A 121 6.15 -3.60 15.08
N ALA A 122 5.88 -2.65 14.19
CA ALA A 122 5.30 -1.36 14.56
C ALA A 122 3.92 -1.51 15.21
N PHE A 123 3.05 -2.37 14.69
CA PHE A 123 1.76 -2.70 15.32
C PHE A 123 1.92 -3.42 16.66
N LYS A 124 2.91 -4.30 16.81
CA LYS A 124 3.22 -4.90 18.11
C LYS A 124 3.66 -3.86 19.12
N ALA A 125 4.53 -2.93 18.73
CA ALA A 125 4.95 -1.82 19.58
C ALA A 125 3.75 -0.92 19.95
N LEU A 126 2.89 -0.58 18.98
CA LEU A 126 1.65 0.16 19.22
C LEU A 126 0.80 -0.50 20.30
N ASN A 127 0.61 -1.81 20.23
CA ASN A 127 -0.22 -2.56 21.18
C ASN A 127 0.36 -2.64 22.61
N THR A 128 1.61 -2.20 22.81
CA THR A 128 2.20 -2.06 24.17
C THR A 128 2.02 -0.66 24.76
N MET A 129 1.43 0.28 23.99
CA MET A 129 1.17 1.65 24.42
C MET A 129 -0.30 1.77 24.85
N ASP A 130 -0.53 2.10 26.12
CA ASP A 130 -1.89 2.13 26.71
C ASP A 130 -2.63 3.46 26.46
N ASP A 131 -1.94 4.47 25.94
CA ASP A 131 -2.42 5.86 25.89
C ASP A 131 -2.56 6.41 24.46
N ILE A 132 -2.66 5.54 23.46
CA ILE A 132 -2.92 5.90 22.06
C ILE A 132 -4.43 5.79 21.76
N ASP A 133 -5.02 6.84 21.21
CA ASP A 133 -6.44 6.91 20.87
C ASP A 133 -6.75 6.35 19.47
N VAL A 134 -5.84 6.59 18.52
CA VAL A 134 -5.98 6.15 17.12
C VAL A 134 -4.61 5.99 16.48
N ALA A 135 -4.49 5.06 15.56
CA ALA A 135 -3.28 4.89 14.75
C ALA A 135 -3.54 5.20 13.28
N ILE A 136 -2.57 5.85 12.63
CA ILE A 136 -2.55 6.08 11.18
C ILE A 136 -1.38 5.28 10.62
N VAL A 137 -1.65 4.31 9.76
CA VAL A 137 -0.60 3.66 8.96
C VAL A 137 -0.58 4.32 7.58
N ALA A 138 0.55 4.91 7.21
CA ALA A 138 0.59 5.80 6.07
C ALA A 138 1.78 5.57 5.14
N ARG A 139 1.50 5.64 3.83
CA ARG A 139 2.48 5.62 2.76
C ARG A 139 1.94 6.43 1.59
N GLY A 140 2.74 7.33 1.06
CA GLY A 140 2.39 8.13 -0.11
C GLY A 140 2.21 7.30 -1.38
N GLY A 141 1.97 7.96 -2.51
CA GLY A 141 1.85 7.30 -3.81
C GLY A 141 3.13 6.56 -4.22
N GLY A 142 3.02 5.70 -5.23
CA GLY A 142 4.09 4.90 -5.79
C GLY A 142 3.56 3.84 -6.73
N SER A 143 4.44 3.00 -7.23
CA SER A 143 4.05 1.87 -8.08
C SER A 143 3.25 0.82 -7.29
N LEU A 144 2.57 -0.07 -8.00
CA LEU A 144 1.82 -1.16 -7.36
C LEU A 144 2.76 -2.06 -6.54
N GLU A 145 3.95 -2.31 -7.05
CA GLU A 145 4.98 -3.10 -6.39
C GLU A 145 5.44 -2.46 -5.08
N ASP A 146 5.60 -1.14 -5.06
CA ASP A 146 5.97 -0.40 -3.87
C ASP A 146 4.89 -0.47 -2.77
N LEU A 147 3.63 -0.54 -3.17
CA LEU A 147 2.48 -0.62 -2.26
C LEU A 147 2.21 -2.06 -1.81
N TRP A 148 2.83 -3.05 -2.47
CA TRP A 148 2.50 -4.47 -2.29
C TRP A 148 2.71 -4.95 -0.85
N SER A 149 3.71 -4.44 -0.16
CA SER A 149 3.98 -4.79 1.24
C SER A 149 2.78 -4.60 2.17
N PHE A 150 1.87 -3.67 1.82
CA PHE A 150 0.63 -3.44 2.58
C PHE A 150 -0.50 -4.41 2.21
N ASN A 151 -0.35 -5.16 1.12
CA ASN A 151 -1.27 -6.21 0.71
C ASN A 151 -0.89 -7.59 1.27
N GLU A 152 0.16 -7.70 2.07
CA GLU A 152 0.54 -8.96 2.69
C GLU A 152 -0.39 -9.34 3.85
N GLU A 153 -0.71 -10.64 3.94
CA GLU A 153 -1.59 -11.19 4.98
C GLU A 153 -1.14 -10.83 6.39
N ILE A 154 0.18 -10.85 6.64
CA ILE A 154 0.73 -10.54 7.97
C ILE A 154 0.41 -9.11 8.41
N VAL A 155 0.35 -8.16 7.45
CA VAL A 155 -0.02 -6.77 7.72
C VAL A 155 -1.52 -6.64 8.00
N ALA A 156 -2.38 -7.29 7.20
CA ALA A 156 -3.81 -7.33 7.45
C ALA A 156 -4.14 -7.88 8.84
N ARG A 157 -3.47 -8.97 9.23
CA ARG A 157 -3.62 -9.57 10.58
C ARG A 157 -3.09 -8.66 11.69
N ALA A 158 -2.01 -7.93 11.47
CA ALA A 158 -1.47 -6.98 12.44
C ALA A 158 -2.43 -5.80 12.67
N ILE A 159 -3.03 -5.27 11.60
CA ILE A 159 -4.06 -4.23 11.67
C ILE A 159 -5.29 -4.76 12.44
N PHE A 160 -5.75 -5.97 12.10
CA PHE A 160 -6.88 -6.59 12.79
C PHE A 160 -6.64 -6.79 14.29
N ALA A 161 -5.41 -7.15 14.69
CA ALA A 161 -5.01 -7.36 16.07
C ALA A 161 -4.71 -6.06 16.84
N SER A 162 -4.88 -4.89 16.22
CA SER A 162 -4.64 -3.60 16.88
C SER A 162 -5.62 -3.37 18.03
N ASN A 163 -5.11 -2.87 19.16
CA ASN A 163 -5.93 -2.50 20.33
C ASN A 163 -6.67 -1.16 20.13
N VAL A 164 -6.24 -0.34 19.17
CA VAL A 164 -6.82 0.96 18.86
C VAL A 164 -7.37 0.98 17.43
N PRO A 165 -8.31 1.89 17.11
CA PRO A 165 -8.77 2.07 15.74
C PRO A 165 -7.62 2.47 14.82
N VAL A 166 -7.62 1.93 13.59
CA VAL A 166 -6.57 2.16 12.61
C VAL A 166 -7.15 2.84 11.36
N ILE A 167 -6.52 3.93 10.95
CA ILE A 167 -6.77 4.60 9.68
C ILE A 167 -5.67 4.14 8.70
N SER A 168 -6.08 3.50 7.62
CA SER A 168 -5.18 3.15 6.52
C SER A 168 -5.14 4.28 5.49
N ALA A 169 -3.97 4.91 5.33
CA ALA A 169 -3.70 5.99 4.39
C ALA A 169 -2.57 5.57 3.44
N ILE A 170 -2.88 4.58 2.58
CA ILE A 170 -1.92 3.95 1.68
C ILE A 170 -2.24 4.35 0.23
N GLY A 171 -1.27 4.97 -0.45
CA GLY A 171 -1.43 5.46 -1.82
C GLY A 171 -2.23 6.78 -1.88
N HIS A 172 -2.64 7.14 -3.10
CA HIS A 172 -3.52 8.28 -3.36
C HIS A 172 -4.89 7.81 -3.79
N GLU A 173 -5.93 8.51 -3.37
CA GLU A 173 -7.24 8.38 -4.02
C GLU A 173 -7.16 8.89 -5.46
N THR A 174 -7.73 8.14 -6.39
CA THR A 174 -7.79 8.48 -7.84
C THR A 174 -9.21 8.86 -8.22
#